data_0d516e5c59020520829cb48be52db8cd
#
_entry.id   0d516e5c59020520829cb48be52db8cd
#
_cell.length_a   1.000
_cell.length_b   1.000
_cell.length_c   1.000
_cell.angle_alpha   90.00
_cell.angle_beta   90.00
_cell.angle_gamma   90.00
#
_symmetry.space_group_name_H-M   'P 1'
#
loop_
_entity.id
_entity.type
_entity.pdbx_description
1 polymer ?
#
loop_
_entity_poly.entity_id
_entity_poly.type
_entity_poly.pdbx_seq_one_letter_code
_entity_poly.pdbx_strand_id
1 'polypeptide(L)'
;MNKFISTIKKIFAPIDLTKGKPYKVIILFALPILLSNLINQVYHLADAIVVGQTIPQQFAGINDTNPLSFLIIQFAGGTTIGLSVAIANRFSKKDYASLRKSIAQCIIICFLITIILTILGLTFINPLLNSVGLNENVDSISFTAGKIYMITIIAGLFGCISYNLIINICRSIGDSVTPLIFLVISNILNIVLDIIFALTFKGADLKVFGVAFATVISWIISSILCFIYTFKKYKFIRLTKEDFHFSSKDFLYHIKISIPLGLQYSILAIGIVIMQNGIVQFDVNNFTDGNTVYHYVQDGYGAACKLQNFLNTAYFALASSILAYVAQNDGIKNLERLNKGIKQGFIIGLILYAIITISGLLFIINGAFVHLFLKVDHITKETIKYGSIYLYVSLPLGIVLFSLIYARNCLQGFSKPLFPFLAGVGELVARILAVLFFPTLLNPSNPYSEISFAGLSFADGFAWIIGALILVVPLLVYLKKKNKDSSYKSIENNNIDNNINNN
;
A
#
# COMPACT_ATOMS: atom_id res chain seq x y z
N MET A 1 19.29 -29.59 11.45
CA MET A 1 18.12 -28.97 12.13
C MET A 1 18.51 -27.75 12.96
N ASN A 2 19.47 -27.80 13.89
CA ASN A 2 19.84 -26.64 14.72
C ASN A 2 20.38 -25.41 13.94
N LYS A 3 21.14 -25.63 12.85
CA LYS A 3 21.66 -24.55 11.99
C LYS A 3 20.55 -23.88 11.18
N PHE A 4 19.55 -24.63 10.74
CA PHE A 4 18.34 -24.12 10.05
C PHE A 4 17.47 -23.30 11.01
N ILE A 5 17.21 -23.82 12.23
CA ILE A 5 16.45 -23.12 13.26
C ILE A 5 17.17 -21.85 13.72
N SER A 6 18.51 -21.87 13.86
CA SER A 6 19.28 -20.67 14.20
C SER A 6 19.28 -19.63 13.10
N THR A 7 19.26 -20.06 11.82
CA THR A 7 19.13 -19.16 10.66
C THR A 7 17.75 -18.53 10.60
N ILE A 8 16.70 -19.31 10.83
CA ILE A 8 15.31 -18.80 10.93
C ILE A 8 15.22 -17.79 12.09
N LYS A 9 15.69 -18.12 13.29
CA LYS A 9 15.71 -17.18 14.43
C LYS A 9 16.46 -15.88 14.11
N LYS A 10 17.52 -15.94 13.32
CA LYS A 10 18.29 -14.76 12.88
C LYS A 10 17.55 -13.90 11.86
N ILE A 11 16.79 -14.52 10.94
CA ILE A 11 15.93 -13.83 9.95
C ILE A 11 14.76 -13.13 10.67
N PHE A 12 14.27 -13.74 11.75
CA PHE A 12 13.12 -13.27 12.52
C PHE A 12 13.49 -12.39 13.73
N ALA A 13 14.78 -12.02 13.90
CA ALA A 13 15.18 -11.06 14.92
C ALA A 13 15.03 -9.61 14.40
N PRO A 14 14.74 -8.64 15.28
CA PRO A 14 14.77 -7.22 14.91
C PRO A 14 16.12 -6.83 14.35
N ILE A 15 16.12 -6.06 13.27
CA ILE A 15 17.32 -5.67 12.53
C ILE A 15 17.61 -4.19 12.77
N ASP A 16 18.78 -3.89 13.34
CA ASP A 16 19.31 -2.53 13.41
C ASP A 16 19.81 -2.13 12.01
N LEU A 17 19.02 -1.31 11.31
CA LEU A 17 19.31 -0.88 9.93
C LEU A 17 20.52 0.06 9.86
N THR A 18 21.03 0.51 11.01
CA THR A 18 22.20 1.38 11.09
C THR A 18 23.53 0.59 11.15
N LYS A 19 23.49 -0.76 11.25
CA LYS A 19 24.67 -1.64 11.38
C LYS A 19 24.74 -2.69 10.28
N GLY A 20 25.92 -3.26 10.08
CA GLY A 20 26.18 -4.33 9.11
C GLY A 20 26.21 -3.86 7.65
N LYS A 21 26.30 -4.77 6.67
CA LYS A 21 26.36 -4.44 5.24
C LYS A 21 24.99 -3.94 4.74
N PRO A 22 24.87 -2.75 4.14
CA PRO A 22 23.58 -2.14 3.78
C PRO A 22 22.66 -3.06 2.96
N TYR A 23 23.13 -3.64 1.85
CA TYR A 23 22.33 -4.53 1.02
C TYR A 23 21.74 -5.71 1.80
N LYS A 24 22.54 -6.29 2.74
CA LYS A 24 22.11 -7.45 3.52
C LYS A 24 20.98 -7.10 4.50
N VAL A 25 21.11 -5.99 5.22
CA VAL A 25 20.07 -5.56 6.16
C VAL A 25 18.80 -5.12 5.45
N ILE A 26 18.91 -4.48 4.27
CA ILE A 26 17.77 -4.09 3.44
C ILE A 26 16.99 -5.33 2.99
N ILE A 27 17.67 -6.35 2.43
CA ILE A 27 17.03 -7.60 1.98
C ILE A 27 16.40 -8.33 3.16
N LEU A 28 17.13 -8.53 4.25
CA LEU A 28 16.63 -9.27 5.42
C LEU A 28 15.42 -8.59 6.05
N PHE A 29 15.37 -7.25 6.03
CA PHE A 29 14.22 -6.49 6.52
C PHE A 29 13.04 -6.52 5.54
N ALA A 30 13.30 -6.58 4.23
CA ALA A 30 12.27 -6.65 3.20
C ALA A 30 11.57 -8.01 3.14
N LEU A 31 12.26 -9.12 3.46
CA LEU A 31 11.70 -10.48 3.35
C LEU A 31 10.42 -10.70 4.17
N PRO A 32 10.34 -10.37 5.46
CA PRO A 32 9.09 -10.50 6.21
C PRO A 32 7.98 -9.59 5.67
N ILE A 33 8.32 -8.40 5.14
CA ILE A 33 7.35 -7.49 4.52
C ILE A 33 6.81 -8.08 3.23
N LEU A 34 7.68 -8.66 2.40
CA LEU A 34 7.27 -9.36 1.17
C LEU A 34 6.32 -10.51 1.50
N LEU A 35 6.68 -11.34 2.48
CA LEU A 35 5.83 -12.44 2.91
C LEU A 35 4.48 -11.95 3.46
N SER A 36 4.48 -10.86 4.24
CA SER A 36 3.25 -10.22 4.72
C SER A 36 2.35 -9.81 3.56
N ASN A 37 2.91 -9.14 2.56
CA ASN A 37 2.15 -8.66 1.41
C ASN A 37 1.60 -9.82 0.56
N LEU A 38 2.38 -10.91 0.36
CA LEU A 38 1.93 -12.11 -0.36
C LEU A 38 0.79 -12.81 0.37
N ILE A 39 0.92 -13.00 1.69
CA ILE A 39 -0.15 -13.59 2.52
C ILE A 39 -1.42 -12.74 2.45
N ASN A 40 -1.28 -11.41 2.44
CA ASN A 40 -2.42 -10.51 2.33
C ASN A 40 -3.13 -10.63 0.96
N GLN A 41 -2.40 -10.84 -0.15
CA GLN A 41 -3.01 -11.09 -1.45
C GLN A 41 -3.82 -12.40 -1.48
N VAL A 42 -3.26 -13.47 -0.90
CA VAL A 42 -3.96 -14.76 -0.78
C VAL A 42 -5.21 -14.63 0.12
N TYR A 43 -5.08 -13.88 1.21
CA TYR A 43 -6.20 -13.59 2.10
C TYR A 43 -7.36 -12.89 1.38
N HIS A 44 -7.10 -11.81 0.63
CA HIS A 44 -8.15 -11.09 -0.10
C HIS A 44 -8.89 -11.98 -1.10
N LEU A 45 -8.19 -12.95 -1.72
CA LEU A 45 -8.83 -13.91 -2.59
C LEU A 45 -9.74 -14.88 -1.82
N ALA A 46 -9.25 -15.40 -0.69
CA ALA A 46 -10.02 -16.32 0.16
C ALA A 46 -11.28 -15.65 0.73
N ASP A 47 -11.14 -14.41 1.24
CA ASP A 47 -12.24 -13.61 1.76
C ASP A 47 -13.33 -13.38 0.69
N ALA A 48 -12.94 -12.95 -0.51
CA ALA A 48 -13.89 -12.77 -1.62
C ALA A 48 -14.64 -14.05 -2.01
N ILE A 49 -13.99 -15.22 -1.93
CA ILE A 49 -14.63 -16.52 -2.18
C ILE A 49 -15.67 -16.82 -1.09
N VAL A 50 -15.30 -16.65 0.19
CA VAL A 50 -16.22 -16.92 1.31
C VAL A 50 -17.44 -16.02 1.23
N VAL A 51 -17.25 -14.72 1.04
CA VAL A 51 -18.35 -13.74 0.92
C VAL A 51 -19.24 -14.03 -0.28
N GLY A 52 -18.64 -14.27 -1.46
CA GLY A 52 -19.39 -14.57 -2.69
C GLY A 52 -20.22 -15.85 -2.63
N GLN A 53 -19.75 -16.86 -1.87
CA GLN A 53 -20.51 -18.10 -1.67
C GLN A 53 -21.61 -17.99 -0.61
N THR A 54 -21.43 -17.16 0.40
CA THR A 54 -22.34 -17.07 1.55
C THR A 54 -23.48 -16.06 1.34
N ILE A 55 -23.24 -14.99 0.59
CA ILE A 55 -24.21 -13.91 0.31
C ILE A 55 -24.17 -13.46 -1.17
N PRO A 56 -24.44 -14.36 -2.11
CA PRO A 56 -24.22 -14.07 -3.54
C PRO A 56 -25.07 -12.91 -4.08
N GLN A 57 -26.28 -12.69 -3.56
CA GLN A 57 -27.15 -11.60 -4.02
C GLN A 57 -26.70 -10.22 -3.54
N GLN A 58 -26.08 -10.14 -2.35
CA GLN A 58 -25.58 -8.91 -1.76
C GLN A 58 -24.13 -8.62 -2.14
N PHE A 59 -23.44 -9.63 -2.71
CA PHE A 59 -22.02 -9.53 -3.05
C PHE A 59 -21.70 -8.37 -4.00
N ALA A 60 -22.59 -8.13 -4.98
CA ALA A 60 -22.46 -6.99 -5.91
C ALA A 60 -22.42 -5.67 -5.14
N GLY A 61 -23.39 -5.41 -4.27
CA GLY A 61 -23.43 -4.18 -3.46
C GLY A 61 -22.23 -3.99 -2.56
N ILE A 62 -21.71 -5.06 -1.93
CA ILE A 62 -20.47 -5.02 -1.14
C ILE A 62 -19.28 -4.69 -2.05
N ASN A 63 -19.18 -5.35 -3.20
CA ASN A 63 -18.06 -5.20 -4.13
C ASN A 63 -18.00 -3.78 -4.72
N ASP A 64 -19.14 -3.18 -5.00
CA ASP A 64 -19.26 -1.80 -5.51
C ASP A 64 -18.80 -0.75 -4.49
N THR A 65 -18.75 -1.10 -3.19
CA THR A 65 -18.17 -0.21 -2.15
C THR A 65 -16.63 -0.29 -2.07
N ASN A 66 -15.98 -1.23 -2.75
CA ASN A 66 -14.52 -1.41 -2.68
C ASN A 66 -13.73 -0.12 -2.98
N PRO A 67 -14.05 0.71 -4.00
CA PRO A 67 -13.33 1.95 -4.26
C PRO A 67 -13.37 2.93 -3.08
N LEU A 68 -14.51 3.03 -2.39
CA LEU A 68 -14.67 3.89 -1.21
C LEU A 68 -13.89 3.37 -0.01
N SER A 69 -14.02 2.07 0.27
CA SER A 69 -13.28 1.40 1.34
C SER A 69 -11.77 1.54 1.11
N PHE A 70 -11.32 1.31 -0.13
CA PHE A 70 -9.92 1.45 -0.52
C PHE A 70 -9.40 2.87 -0.30
N LEU A 71 -10.16 3.90 -0.71
CA LEU A 71 -9.80 5.30 -0.52
C LEU A 71 -9.59 5.65 0.96
N ILE A 72 -10.51 5.24 1.84
CA ILE A 72 -10.45 5.52 3.28
C ILE A 72 -9.29 4.75 3.94
N ILE A 73 -9.15 3.46 3.64
CA ILE A 73 -8.08 2.62 4.19
C ILE A 73 -6.70 3.09 3.72
N GLN A 74 -6.57 3.52 2.47
CA GLN A 74 -5.33 4.05 1.92
C GLN A 74 -4.94 5.39 2.56
N PHE A 75 -5.92 6.28 2.85
CA PHE A 75 -5.64 7.49 3.62
C PHE A 75 -5.09 7.15 5.01
N ALA A 76 -5.73 6.22 5.71
CA ALA A 76 -5.29 5.76 7.03
C ALA A 76 -3.88 5.14 6.97
N GLY A 77 -3.62 4.27 5.99
CA GLY A 77 -2.32 3.66 5.76
C GLY A 77 -1.22 4.69 5.50
N GLY A 78 -1.45 5.60 4.56
CA GLY A 78 -0.51 6.68 4.22
C GLY A 78 -0.20 7.60 5.39
N THR A 79 -1.22 7.97 6.17
CA THR A 79 -1.06 8.79 7.38
C THR A 79 -0.17 8.08 8.42
N THR A 80 -0.41 6.80 8.70
CA THR A 80 0.39 6.05 9.68
C THR A 80 1.83 5.80 9.20
N ILE A 81 2.06 5.65 7.89
CA ILE A 81 3.42 5.63 7.30
C ILE A 81 4.13 6.95 7.58
N GLY A 82 3.46 8.09 7.37
CA GLY A 82 4.05 9.41 7.66
C GLY A 82 4.45 9.58 9.14
N LEU A 83 3.58 9.14 10.05
CA LEU A 83 3.86 9.15 11.50
C LEU A 83 5.07 8.28 11.86
N SER A 84 5.27 7.16 11.18
CA SER A 84 6.34 6.22 11.44
C SER A 84 7.74 6.77 11.14
N VAL A 85 7.86 7.70 10.22
CA VAL A 85 9.15 8.33 9.84
C VAL A 85 9.76 9.08 11.01
N ALA A 86 8.95 9.84 11.76
CA ALA A 86 9.40 10.56 12.94
C ALA A 86 9.88 9.60 14.04
N ILE A 87 9.17 8.47 14.21
CA ILE A 87 9.52 7.41 15.17
C ILE A 87 10.87 6.79 14.79
N ALA A 88 11.07 6.41 13.51
CA ALA A 88 12.31 5.81 13.03
C ALA A 88 13.53 6.72 13.23
N ASN A 89 13.37 8.02 12.97
CA ASN A 89 14.42 9.03 13.16
C ASN A 89 14.82 9.18 14.64
N ARG A 90 13.85 9.20 15.56
CA ARG A 90 14.12 9.30 17.01
C ARG A 90 14.71 8.02 17.57
N PHE A 91 14.24 6.88 17.08
CA PHE A 91 14.78 5.57 17.47
C PHE A 91 16.27 5.44 17.13
N SER A 92 16.69 5.82 15.93
CA SER A 92 18.08 5.72 15.49
C SER A 92 19.04 6.56 16.32
N LYS A 93 18.56 7.70 16.85
CA LYS A 93 19.33 8.58 17.77
C LYS A 93 19.41 8.03 19.19
N LYS A 94 18.71 6.93 19.50
CA LYS A 94 18.58 6.38 20.86
C LYS A 94 17.94 7.34 21.88
N ASP A 95 17.25 8.37 21.40
CA ASP A 95 16.51 9.31 22.24
C ASP A 95 15.15 8.71 22.58
N TYR A 96 15.15 7.81 23.57
CA TYR A 96 13.96 7.05 23.95
C TYR A 96 12.88 7.92 24.62
N ALA A 97 13.25 9.05 25.23
CA ALA A 97 12.28 9.97 25.81
C ALA A 97 11.46 10.67 24.71
N SER A 98 12.14 11.27 23.73
CA SER A 98 11.46 11.86 22.55
C SER A 98 10.74 10.82 21.70
N LEU A 99 11.26 9.58 21.64
CA LEU A 99 10.61 8.46 20.95
C LEU A 99 9.25 8.13 21.58
N ARG A 100 9.17 7.98 22.90
CA ARG A 100 7.90 7.72 23.61
C ARG A 100 6.90 8.86 23.43
N LYS A 101 7.35 10.12 23.59
CA LYS A 101 6.51 11.29 23.31
C LYS A 101 5.98 11.28 21.85
N SER A 102 6.82 10.91 20.88
CA SER A 102 6.41 10.77 19.49
C SER A 102 5.32 9.70 19.32
N ILE A 103 5.48 8.53 19.92
CA ILE A 103 4.49 7.45 19.87
C ILE A 103 3.16 7.91 20.52
N ALA A 104 3.21 8.58 21.65
CA ALA A 104 2.01 9.13 22.32
C ALA A 104 1.29 10.16 21.42
N GLN A 105 2.02 11.08 20.79
CA GLN A 105 1.44 12.04 19.84
C GLN A 105 0.83 11.33 18.61
N CYS A 106 1.48 10.28 18.09
CA CYS A 106 0.93 9.49 16.99
C CYS A 106 -0.39 8.82 17.36
N ILE A 107 -0.52 8.29 18.57
CA ILE A 107 -1.77 7.71 19.07
C ILE A 107 -2.88 8.77 19.12
N ILE A 108 -2.58 9.97 19.67
CA ILE A 108 -3.54 11.08 19.71
C ILE A 108 -3.98 11.48 18.30
N ILE A 109 -3.04 11.64 17.37
CA ILE A 109 -3.34 12.01 15.97
C ILE A 109 -4.21 10.94 15.31
N CYS A 110 -3.87 9.66 15.46
CA CYS A 110 -4.66 8.57 14.90
C CYS A 110 -6.08 8.55 15.48
N PHE A 111 -6.25 8.81 16.77
CA PHE A 111 -7.56 8.91 17.41
C PHE A 111 -8.39 10.06 16.84
N LEU A 112 -7.80 11.26 16.70
CA LEU A 112 -8.47 12.42 16.09
C LEU A 112 -8.86 12.17 14.64
N ILE A 113 -7.96 11.59 13.85
CA ILE A 113 -8.23 11.25 12.44
C ILE A 113 -9.35 10.22 12.35
N THR A 114 -9.37 9.22 13.23
CA THR A 114 -10.44 8.23 13.26
C THR A 114 -11.79 8.90 13.49
N ILE A 115 -11.89 9.78 14.49
CA ILE A 115 -13.13 10.51 14.79
C ILE A 115 -13.59 11.32 13.58
N ILE A 116 -12.68 12.09 12.97
CA ILE A 116 -12.99 12.94 11.83
C ILE A 116 -13.49 12.09 10.64
N LEU A 117 -12.76 11.02 10.29
CA LEU A 117 -13.14 10.15 9.17
C LEU A 117 -14.45 9.39 9.44
N THR A 118 -14.68 8.97 10.68
CA THR A 118 -15.92 8.30 11.05
C THR A 118 -17.10 9.25 10.96
N ILE A 119 -16.99 10.46 11.50
CA ILE A 119 -18.07 11.48 11.41
C ILE A 119 -18.35 11.82 9.95
N LEU A 120 -17.32 12.15 9.16
CA LEU A 120 -17.50 12.50 7.75
C LEU A 120 -18.07 11.32 6.95
N GLY A 121 -17.52 10.12 7.13
CA GLY A 121 -17.99 8.94 6.41
C GLY A 121 -19.45 8.58 6.71
N LEU A 122 -19.87 8.64 7.97
CA LEU A 122 -21.25 8.36 8.36
C LEU A 122 -22.22 9.48 7.92
N THR A 123 -21.80 10.75 8.01
CA THR A 123 -22.62 11.89 7.58
C THR A 123 -22.88 11.90 6.08
N PHE A 124 -21.87 11.56 5.29
CA PHE A 124 -21.94 11.56 3.82
C PHE A 124 -22.11 10.17 3.21
N ILE A 125 -22.62 9.18 3.96
CA ILE A 125 -22.72 7.79 3.49
C ILE A 125 -23.55 7.65 2.20
N ASN A 126 -24.72 8.26 2.12
CA ASN A 126 -25.57 8.15 0.94
C ASN A 126 -24.96 8.84 -0.31
N PRO A 127 -24.46 10.09 -0.24
CA PRO A 127 -23.68 10.68 -1.34
C PRO A 127 -22.49 9.85 -1.80
N LEU A 128 -21.76 9.22 -0.86
CA LEU A 128 -20.63 8.35 -1.18
C LEU A 128 -21.09 7.10 -1.95
N LEU A 129 -22.15 6.42 -1.50
CA LEU A 129 -22.69 5.25 -2.20
C LEU A 129 -23.20 5.62 -3.60
N ASN A 130 -23.90 6.74 -3.74
CA ASN A 130 -24.35 7.22 -5.05
C ASN A 130 -23.19 7.51 -6.00
N SER A 131 -22.04 7.96 -5.49
CA SER A 131 -20.86 8.25 -6.32
C SER A 131 -20.22 7.01 -6.95
N VAL A 132 -20.50 5.83 -6.41
CA VAL A 132 -20.05 4.53 -6.96
C VAL A 132 -21.15 3.75 -7.67
N GLY A 133 -22.27 4.42 -7.97
CA GLY A 133 -23.38 3.85 -8.74
C GLY A 133 -24.44 3.10 -7.91
N LEU A 134 -24.26 3.00 -6.59
CA LEU A 134 -25.28 2.40 -5.71
C LEU A 134 -26.38 3.41 -5.42
N ASN A 135 -27.58 3.14 -5.95
CA ASN A 135 -28.74 3.99 -5.79
C ASN A 135 -29.94 3.18 -5.30
N GLU A 136 -30.55 3.61 -4.20
CA GLU A 136 -31.68 2.94 -3.55
C GLU A 136 -32.89 2.76 -4.48
N ASN A 137 -33.11 3.71 -5.40
CA ASN A 137 -34.24 3.71 -6.35
C ASN A 137 -34.01 2.77 -7.56
N VAL A 138 -32.76 2.33 -7.79
CA VAL A 138 -32.39 1.46 -8.93
C VAL A 138 -32.25 0.02 -8.47
N ASP A 139 -31.47 -0.22 -7.41
CA ASP A 139 -31.27 -1.53 -6.79
C ASP A 139 -31.17 -1.38 -5.27
N SER A 140 -32.30 -1.57 -4.61
CA SER A 140 -32.38 -1.42 -3.15
C SER A 140 -31.62 -2.52 -2.39
N ILE A 141 -31.45 -3.71 -2.99
CA ILE A 141 -30.71 -4.82 -2.35
C ILE A 141 -29.22 -4.50 -2.29
N SER A 142 -28.62 -4.16 -3.42
CA SER A 142 -27.20 -3.79 -3.49
C SER A 142 -26.90 -2.51 -2.70
N PHE A 143 -27.80 -1.50 -2.75
CA PHE A 143 -27.65 -0.27 -1.97
C PHE A 143 -27.67 -0.56 -0.47
N THR A 144 -28.64 -1.34 0.03
CA THR A 144 -28.76 -1.68 1.46
C THR A 144 -27.55 -2.49 1.92
N ALA A 145 -27.12 -3.48 1.14
CA ALA A 145 -25.94 -4.27 1.44
C ALA A 145 -24.66 -3.41 1.49
N GLY A 146 -24.43 -2.57 0.48
CA GLY A 146 -23.29 -1.65 0.46
C GLY A 146 -23.31 -0.66 1.64
N LYS A 147 -24.50 -0.15 2.00
CA LYS A 147 -24.68 0.77 3.12
C LYS A 147 -24.37 0.12 4.46
N ILE A 148 -24.90 -1.07 4.75
CA ILE A 148 -24.61 -1.84 5.99
C ILE A 148 -23.12 -2.12 6.09
N TYR A 149 -22.52 -2.60 5.00
CA TYR A 149 -21.08 -2.91 4.94
C TYR A 149 -20.24 -1.67 5.24
N MET A 150 -20.47 -0.56 4.52
CA MET A 150 -19.70 0.67 4.68
C MET A 150 -19.87 1.31 6.06
N ILE A 151 -21.09 1.37 6.59
CA ILE A 151 -21.33 1.89 7.95
C ILE A 151 -20.51 1.08 8.97
N THR A 152 -20.51 -0.24 8.86
CA THR A 152 -19.78 -1.12 9.77
C THR A 152 -18.26 -0.92 9.66
N ILE A 153 -17.72 -0.85 8.45
CA ILE A 153 -16.28 -0.59 8.21
C ILE A 153 -15.88 0.79 8.73
N ILE A 154 -16.68 1.84 8.46
CA ILE A 154 -16.39 3.22 8.91
C ILE A 154 -16.47 3.32 10.43
N ALA A 155 -17.43 2.69 11.08
CA ALA A 155 -17.52 2.62 12.55
C ALA A 155 -16.32 1.88 13.15
N GLY A 156 -15.76 0.91 12.43
CA GLY A 156 -14.60 0.11 12.82
C GLY A 156 -13.23 0.70 12.45
N LEU A 157 -13.16 1.90 11.89
CA LEU A 157 -11.89 2.53 11.44
C LEU A 157 -10.84 2.65 12.54
N PHE A 158 -11.26 2.76 13.80
CA PHE A 158 -10.33 2.75 14.93
C PHE A 158 -9.45 1.49 14.94
N GLY A 159 -10.01 0.32 14.67
CA GLY A 159 -9.26 -0.94 14.58
C GLY A 159 -8.25 -0.90 13.45
N CYS A 160 -8.67 -0.49 12.24
CA CYS A 160 -7.83 -0.38 11.07
C CYS A 160 -6.65 0.58 11.29
N ILE A 161 -6.92 1.80 11.75
CA ILE A 161 -5.90 2.85 11.96
C ILE A 161 -4.93 2.44 13.07
N SER A 162 -5.44 1.89 14.19
CA SER A 162 -4.61 1.41 15.29
C SER A 162 -3.71 0.26 14.87
N TYR A 163 -4.24 -0.68 14.06
CA TYR A 163 -3.47 -1.80 13.52
C TYR A 163 -2.35 -1.31 12.58
N ASN A 164 -2.65 -0.40 11.67
CA ASN A 164 -1.64 0.20 10.80
C ASN A 164 -0.59 0.97 11.60
N LEU A 165 -0.98 1.71 12.65
CA LEU A 165 -0.07 2.44 13.50
C LEU A 165 0.94 1.51 14.19
N ILE A 166 0.47 0.44 14.84
CA ILE A 166 1.38 -0.47 15.57
C ILE A 166 2.33 -1.23 14.63
N ILE A 167 1.86 -1.63 13.44
CA ILE A 167 2.70 -2.22 12.40
C ILE A 167 3.84 -1.24 12.01
N ASN A 168 3.50 0.02 11.79
CA ASN A 168 4.46 1.03 11.39
C ASN A 168 5.41 1.44 12.53
N ILE A 169 4.96 1.40 13.80
CA ILE A 169 5.85 1.52 14.98
C ILE A 169 6.87 0.39 14.99
N CYS A 170 6.43 -0.86 14.84
CA CYS A 170 7.35 -2.01 14.79
C CYS A 170 8.40 -1.87 13.69
N ARG A 171 7.97 -1.54 12.47
CA ARG A 171 8.88 -1.32 11.31
C ARG A 171 9.88 -0.20 11.58
N SER A 172 9.46 0.88 12.25
CA SER A 172 10.32 2.02 12.59
C SER A 172 11.46 1.66 13.54
N ILE A 173 11.22 0.72 14.45
CA ILE A 173 12.24 0.23 15.40
C ILE A 173 13.02 -0.99 14.86
N GLY A 174 12.83 -1.35 13.59
CA GLY A 174 13.56 -2.43 12.94
C GLY A 174 12.91 -3.82 13.07
N ASP A 175 11.68 -3.91 13.56
CA ASP A 175 10.95 -5.18 13.69
C ASP A 175 9.92 -5.33 12.56
N SER A 176 10.28 -6.04 11.50
CA SER A 176 9.38 -6.37 10.38
C SER A 176 8.65 -7.71 10.57
N VAL A 177 9.02 -8.47 11.58
CA VAL A 177 8.51 -9.83 11.83
C VAL A 177 7.26 -9.81 12.71
N THR A 178 7.26 -9.01 13.77
CA THR A 178 6.07 -8.86 14.62
C THR A 178 4.84 -8.48 13.79
N PRO A 179 4.90 -7.50 12.86
CA PRO A 179 3.80 -7.22 11.92
C PRO A 179 3.34 -8.43 11.11
N LEU A 180 4.26 -9.25 10.60
CA LEU A 180 3.91 -10.46 9.83
C LEU A 180 3.10 -11.45 10.68
N ILE A 181 3.53 -11.71 11.91
CA ILE A 181 2.84 -12.67 12.80
C ILE A 181 1.42 -12.20 13.07
N PHE A 182 1.23 -10.92 13.45
CA PHE A 182 -0.10 -10.39 13.77
C PHE A 182 -0.98 -10.21 12.53
N LEU A 183 -0.40 -10.03 11.34
CA LEU A 183 -1.14 -10.07 10.08
C LEU A 183 -1.71 -11.47 9.81
N VAL A 184 -0.92 -12.51 9.99
CA VAL A 184 -1.39 -13.91 9.84
C VAL A 184 -2.52 -14.20 10.83
N ILE A 185 -2.36 -13.80 12.09
CA ILE A 185 -3.39 -13.96 13.13
C ILE A 185 -4.67 -13.21 12.73
N SER A 186 -4.55 -11.96 12.26
CA SER A 186 -5.67 -11.14 11.82
C SER A 186 -6.44 -11.80 10.68
N ASN A 187 -5.72 -12.28 9.66
CA ASN A 187 -6.32 -12.88 8.47
C ASN A 187 -7.03 -14.21 8.80
N ILE A 188 -6.41 -15.07 9.62
CA ILE A 188 -7.03 -16.32 10.07
C ILE A 188 -8.28 -16.01 10.91
N LEU A 189 -8.18 -15.08 11.85
CA LEU A 189 -9.30 -14.69 12.70
C LEU A 189 -10.48 -14.15 11.88
N ASN A 190 -10.20 -13.34 10.88
CA ASN A 190 -11.24 -12.79 9.99
C ASN A 190 -11.94 -13.93 9.23
N ILE A 191 -11.21 -14.81 8.52
CA ILE A 191 -11.80 -15.93 7.76
C ILE A 191 -12.67 -16.81 8.68
N VAL A 192 -12.19 -17.13 9.89
CA VAL A 192 -12.93 -17.94 10.85
C VAL A 192 -14.22 -17.22 11.28
N LEU A 193 -14.15 -15.93 11.56
CA LEU A 193 -15.32 -15.14 11.95
C LEU A 193 -16.31 -14.98 10.79
N ASP A 194 -15.84 -14.79 9.56
CA ASP A 194 -16.70 -14.73 8.37
C ASP A 194 -17.53 -16.00 8.23
N ILE A 195 -16.89 -17.16 8.35
CA ILE A 195 -17.58 -18.45 8.30
C ILE A 195 -18.57 -18.59 9.46
N ILE A 196 -18.19 -18.26 10.69
CA ILE A 196 -19.05 -18.33 11.86
C ILE A 196 -20.29 -17.46 11.67
N PHE A 197 -20.12 -16.18 11.29
CA PHE A 197 -21.24 -15.25 11.14
C PHE A 197 -22.11 -15.60 9.93
N ALA A 198 -21.51 -16.09 8.84
CA ALA A 198 -22.26 -16.58 7.68
C ALA A 198 -23.16 -17.77 8.00
N LEU A 199 -22.72 -18.65 8.91
CA LEU A 199 -23.50 -19.84 9.33
C LEU A 199 -24.51 -19.55 10.46
N THR A 200 -24.19 -18.62 11.35
CA THR A 200 -25.00 -18.37 12.56
C THR A 200 -26.04 -17.26 12.37
N PHE A 201 -25.72 -16.23 11.57
CA PHE A 201 -26.63 -15.12 11.33
C PHE A 201 -27.72 -15.50 10.33
N LYS A 202 -28.96 -15.14 10.68
CA LYS A 202 -30.14 -15.38 9.84
C LYS A 202 -30.56 -14.09 9.15
N GLY A 203 -30.83 -14.17 7.82
CA GLY A 203 -31.17 -13.02 7.01
C GLY A 203 -29.95 -12.38 6.33
N ALA A 204 -30.19 -11.81 5.15
CA ALA A 204 -29.14 -11.30 4.28
C ALA A 204 -28.41 -10.11 4.92
N ASP A 205 -29.13 -9.15 5.48
CA ASP A 205 -28.56 -7.94 6.08
C ASP A 205 -27.66 -8.24 7.29
N LEU A 206 -28.07 -9.19 8.14
CA LEU A 206 -27.25 -9.62 9.27
C LEU A 206 -25.99 -10.34 8.82
N LYS A 207 -26.03 -11.11 7.73
CA LYS A 207 -24.84 -11.74 7.16
C LYS A 207 -23.87 -10.70 6.58
N VAL A 208 -24.39 -9.67 5.86
CA VAL A 208 -23.57 -8.54 5.38
C VAL A 208 -22.90 -7.83 6.54
N PHE A 209 -23.68 -7.50 7.58
CA PHE A 209 -23.12 -6.93 8.82
C PHE A 209 -22.05 -7.84 9.41
N GLY A 210 -22.30 -9.15 9.47
CA GLY A 210 -21.37 -10.16 10.02
C GLY A 210 -20.01 -10.16 9.33
N VAL A 211 -19.97 -10.14 8.01
CA VAL A 211 -18.73 -10.10 7.22
C VAL A 211 -17.96 -8.80 7.50
N ALA A 212 -18.61 -7.64 7.45
CA ALA A 212 -17.96 -6.39 7.77
C ALA A 212 -17.45 -6.35 9.22
N PHE A 213 -18.26 -6.89 10.15
CA PHE A 213 -17.93 -6.93 11.57
C PHE A 213 -16.78 -7.90 11.89
N ALA A 214 -16.69 -9.02 11.18
CA ALA A 214 -15.55 -9.94 11.26
C ALA A 214 -14.23 -9.23 10.93
N THR A 215 -14.23 -8.44 9.86
CA THR A 215 -13.08 -7.62 9.48
C THR A 215 -12.70 -6.61 10.58
N VAL A 216 -13.69 -5.88 11.09
CA VAL A 216 -13.47 -4.89 12.17
C VAL A 216 -12.94 -5.52 13.45
N ILE A 217 -13.55 -6.62 13.90
CA ILE A 217 -13.10 -7.35 15.10
C ILE A 217 -11.66 -7.86 14.90
N SER A 218 -11.34 -8.40 13.73
CA SER A 218 -10.01 -8.92 13.44
C SER A 218 -8.95 -7.83 13.50
N TRP A 219 -9.24 -6.62 13.00
CA TRP A 219 -8.35 -5.47 13.15
C TRP A 219 -8.18 -5.04 14.60
N ILE A 220 -9.27 -4.96 15.38
CA ILE A 220 -9.24 -4.53 16.78
C ILE A 220 -8.46 -5.54 17.61
N ILE A 221 -8.78 -6.82 17.54
CA ILE A 221 -8.12 -7.87 18.34
C ILE A 221 -6.64 -7.93 17.98
N SER A 222 -6.30 -7.96 16.68
CA SER A 222 -4.91 -8.02 16.23
C SER A 222 -4.12 -6.77 16.62
N SER A 223 -4.75 -5.59 16.54
CA SER A 223 -4.15 -4.34 17.03
C SER A 223 -3.82 -4.43 18.52
N ILE A 224 -4.80 -4.79 19.36
CA ILE A 224 -4.62 -4.89 20.83
C ILE A 224 -3.52 -5.90 21.16
N LEU A 225 -3.57 -7.10 20.58
CA LEU A 225 -2.57 -8.14 20.82
C LEU A 225 -1.17 -7.71 20.38
N CYS A 226 -1.07 -7.05 19.21
CA CYS A 226 0.19 -6.54 18.70
C CYS A 226 0.75 -5.42 19.58
N PHE A 227 -0.09 -4.48 20.08
CA PHE A 227 0.31 -3.47 21.06
C PHE A 227 0.84 -4.10 22.34
N ILE A 228 0.07 -5.01 22.96
CA ILE A 228 0.47 -5.69 24.20
C ILE A 228 1.81 -6.41 24.01
N TYR A 229 1.95 -7.18 22.93
CA TYR A 229 3.18 -7.90 22.63
C TYR A 229 4.37 -6.96 22.45
N THR A 230 4.22 -5.93 21.61
CA THR A 230 5.28 -4.98 21.26
C THR A 230 5.74 -4.19 22.48
N PHE A 231 4.82 -3.68 23.31
CA PHE A 231 5.17 -2.94 24.53
C PHE A 231 5.72 -3.83 25.66
N LYS A 232 5.40 -5.14 25.66
CA LYS A 232 6.05 -6.10 26.54
C LYS A 232 7.47 -6.42 26.08
N LYS A 233 7.67 -6.63 24.77
CA LYS A 233 8.96 -6.99 24.15
C LYS A 233 9.96 -5.84 24.22
N TYR A 234 9.55 -4.60 23.95
CA TYR A 234 10.39 -3.43 23.88
C TYR A 234 10.15 -2.48 25.06
N LYS A 235 10.88 -2.67 26.17
CA LYS A 235 10.69 -1.86 27.39
C LYS A 235 10.92 -0.35 27.15
N PHE A 236 11.79 0.03 26.21
CA PHE A 236 12.16 1.42 25.92
C PHE A 236 11.05 2.23 25.26
N ILE A 237 10.00 1.59 24.70
CA ILE A 237 8.84 2.29 24.12
C ILE A 237 7.64 2.32 25.07
N ARG A 238 7.73 1.78 26.29
CA ARG A 238 6.62 1.80 27.24
C ARG A 238 6.27 3.23 27.61
N LEU A 239 5.01 3.57 27.35
CA LEU A 239 4.49 4.91 27.61
C LEU A 239 4.20 5.13 29.10
N THR A 240 4.49 6.33 29.56
CA THR A 240 4.11 6.86 30.87
C THR A 240 3.08 7.98 30.70
N LYS A 241 2.43 8.40 31.77
CA LYS A 241 1.48 9.53 31.72
C LYS A 241 2.14 10.82 31.22
N GLU A 242 3.42 11.02 31.55
CA GLU A 242 4.21 12.18 31.15
C GLU A 242 4.48 12.25 29.63
N ASP A 243 4.52 11.08 28.94
CA ASP A 243 4.74 11.02 27.50
C ASP A 243 3.53 11.58 26.72
N PHE A 244 2.33 11.61 27.33
CA PHE A 244 1.12 12.19 26.74
C PHE A 244 1.01 13.70 26.89
N HIS A 245 2.01 14.36 27.50
CA HIS A 245 2.04 15.82 27.56
C HIS A 245 2.00 16.42 26.17
N PHE A 246 0.97 17.23 25.88
CA PHE A 246 0.74 17.79 24.56
C PHE A 246 1.83 18.82 24.22
N SER A 247 2.49 18.62 23.05
CA SER A 247 3.45 19.56 22.50
C SER A 247 2.97 20.02 21.13
N SER A 248 2.52 21.25 21.02
CA SER A 248 2.05 21.83 19.74
C SER A 248 3.09 21.72 18.62
N LYS A 249 4.37 21.87 18.97
CA LYS A 249 5.49 21.78 18.02
C LYS A 249 5.64 20.35 17.47
N ASP A 250 5.61 19.35 18.34
CA ASP A 250 5.70 17.94 17.96
C ASP A 250 4.43 17.49 17.23
N PHE A 251 3.26 17.87 17.70
CA PHE A 251 1.99 17.59 17.06
C PHE A 251 1.96 18.12 15.63
N LEU A 252 2.29 19.39 15.42
CA LEU A 252 2.32 20.02 14.11
C LEU A 252 3.37 19.39 13.19
N TYR A 253 4.51 18.97 13.73
CA TYR A 253 5.53 18.25 12.98
C TYR A 253 5.00 16.94 12.43
N HIS A 254 4.31 16.13 13.25
CA HIS A 254 3.72 14.87 12.84
C HIS A 254 2.60 15.06 11.80
N ILE A 255 1.73 16.05 12.01
CA ILE A 255 0.66 16.40 11.05
C ILE A 255 1.22 16.81 9.69
N LYS A 256 2.26 17.65 9.67
CA LYS A 256 2.92 18.12 8.43
C LYS A 256 3.53 16.97 7.61
N ILE A 257 3.90 15.87 8.23
CA ILE A 257 4.44 14.70 7.53
C ILE A 257 3.32 13.75 7.14
N SER A 258 2.38 13.49 8.05
CA SER A 258 1.40 12.41 7.89
C SER A 258 0.24 12.75 6.95
N ILE A 259 -0.32 13.95 7.05
CA ILE A 259 -1.49 14.33 6.23
C ILE A 259 -1.18 14.35 4.74
N PRO A 260 -0.06 14.96 4.27
CA PRO A 260 0.26 14.91 2.84
C PRO A 260 0.43 13.47 2.31
N LEU A 261 0.97 12.55 3.14
CA LEU A 261 1.10 11.15 2.74
C LEU A 261 -0.25 10.43 2.71
N GLY A 262 -1.14 10.68 3.68
CA GLY A 262 -2.50 10.18 3.65
C GLY A 262 -3.24 10.62 2.38
N LEU A 263 -3.20 11.91 2.05
CA LEU A 263 -3.78 12.46 0.83
C LEU A 263 -3.17 11.86 -0.43
N GLN A 264 -1.86 11.68 -0.48
CA GLN A 264 -1.17 11.04 -1.60
C GLN A 264 -1.73 9.65 -1.90
N TYR A 265 -1.90 8.80 -0.87
CA TYR A 265 -2.43 7.44 -1.06
C TYR A 265 -3.91 7.44 -1.48
N SER A 266 -4.71 8.40 -0.98
CA SER A 266 -6.11 8.58 -1.45
C SER A 266 -6.17 9.02 -2.90
N ILE A 267 -5.30 9.95 -3.33
CA ILE A 267 -5.22 10.43 -4.71
C ILE A 267 -4.89 9.27 -5.67
N LEU A 268 -3.98 8.38 -5.29
CA LEU A 268 -3.66 7.18 -6.07
C LEU A 268 -4.88 6.25 -6.21
N ALA A 269 -5.68 6.11 -5.16
CA ALA A 269 -6.92 5.33 -5.20
C ALA A 269 -7.93 5.89 -6.22
N ILE A 270 -8.10 7.22 -6.27
CA ILE A 270 -8.95 7.89 -7.28
C ILE A 270 -8.46 7.57 -8.70
N GLY A 271 -7.14 7.57 -8.92
CA GLY A 271 -6.56 7.26 -10.22
C GLY A 271 -6.91 5.85 -10.73
N ILE A 272 -7.03 4.86 -9.84
CA ILE A 272 -7.44 3.50 -10.19
C ILE A 272 -8.90 3.49 -10.69
N VAL A 273 -9.80 4.22 -10.03
CA VAL A 273 -11.22 4.33 -10.43
C VAL A 273 -11.36 4.95 -11.82
N ILE A 274 -10.58 6.00 -12.11
CA ILE A 274 -10.60 6.66 -13.43
C ILE A 274 -10.15 5.70 -14.53
N MET A 275 -9.10 4.94 -14.30
CA MET A 275 -8.62 3.94 -15.24
C MET A 275 -9.68 2.86 -15.49
N GLN A 276 -10.32 2.36 -14.42
CA GLN A 276 -11.39 1.36 -14.53
C GLN A 276 -12.57 1.87 -15.38
N ASN A 277 -12.99 3.12 -15.18
CA ASN A 277 -14.05 3.73 -15.99
C ASN A 277 -13.66 3.80 -17.49
N GLY A 278 -12.41 4.13 -17.81
CA GLY A 278 -11.92 4.10 -19.19
C GLY A 278 -12.02 2.71 -19.82
N ILE A 279 -11.71 1.65 -19.06
CA ILE A 279 -11.75 0.27 -19.54
C ILE A 279 -13.18 -0.21 -19.79
N VAL A 280 -14.13 0.14 -18.91
CA VAL A 280 -15.56 -0.17 -19.07
C VAL A 280 -16.10 0.35 -20.42
N GLN A 281 -15.65 1.52 -20.88
CA GLN A 281 -16.10 2.10 -22.15
C GLN A 281 -15.71 1.23 -23.35
N PHE A 282 -14.61 0.47 -23.29
CA PHE A 282 -14.24 -0.45 -24.36
C PHE A 282 -15.18 -1.65 -24.46
N ASP A 283 -15.66 -2.20 -23.34
CA ASP A 283 -16.69 -3.24 -23.37
C ASP A 283 -18.02 -2.71 -23.89
N VAL A 284 -18.48 -1.54 -23.40
CA VAL A 284 -19.74 -0.91 -23.81
C VAL A 284 -19.76 -0.63 -25.33
N ASN A 285 -18.64 -0.16 -25.88
CA ASN A 285 -18.60 0.23 -27.31
C ASN A 285 -18.28 -0.93 -28.27
N ASN A 286 -17.63 -2.00 -27.80
CA ASN A 286 -17.22 -3.10 -28.70
C ASN A 286 -18.03 -4.39 -28.49
N PHE A 287 -18.57 -4.63 -27.30
CA PHE A 287 -19.12 -5.92 -26.92
C PHE A 287 -20.53 -5.81 -26.30
N THR A 288 -21.37 -4.93 -26.89
CA THR A 288 -22.78 -4.79 -26.54
C THR A 288 -23.66 -5.46 -27.59
N ASP A 289 -24.56 -6.35 -27.14
CA ASP A 289 -25.59 -6.96 -27.97
C ASP A 289 -26.97 -6.72 -27.34
N GLY A 290 -27.76 -5.86 -27.98
CA GLY A 290 -29.03 -5.37 -27.41
C GLY A 290 -28.81 -4.66 -26.08
N ASN A 291 -29.36 -5.20 -25.00
CA ASN A 291 -29.19 -4.67 -23.64
C ASN A 291 -28.07 -5.39 -22.83
N THR A 292 -27.35 -6.32 -23.44
CA THR A 292 -26.32 -7.11 -22.75
C THR A 292 -24.94 -6.59 -23.12
N VAL A 293 -24.12 -6.23 -22.10
CA VAL A 293 -22.72 -5.88 -22.25
C VAL A 293 -21.87 -7.07 -21.81
N TYR A 294 -20.98 -7.54 -22.68
CA TYR A 294 -20.01 -8.58 -22.36
C TYR A 294 -18.73 -7.93 -21.84
N HIS A 295 -18.19 -8.41 -20.73
CA HIS A 295 -17.09 -7.81 -19.98
C HIS A 295 -15.71 -8.37 -20.35
N TYR A 296 -15.44 -8.62 -21.62
CA TYR A 296 -14.19 -9.25 -22.07
C TYR A 296 -12.94 -8.41 -21.80
N VAL A 297 -13.03 -7.08 -21.98
CA VAL A 297 -11.91 -6.16 -21.76
C VAL A 297 -11.65 -6.02 -20.25
N GLN A 298 -12.71 -5.85 -19.47
CA GLN A 298 -12.62 -5.75 -18.00
C GLN A 298 -12.05 -7.02 -17.38
N ASP A 299 -12.49 -8.20 -17.83
CA ASP A 299 -12.02 -9.48 -17.33
C ASP A 299 -10.54 -9.69 -17.67
N GLY A 300 -10.13 -9.40 -18.92
CA GLY A 300 -8.75 -9.50 -19.36
C GLY A 300 -7.82 -8.53 -18.61
N TYR A 301 -8.20 -7.27 -18.53
CA TYR A 301 -7.49 -6.25 -17.76
C TYR A 301 -7.42 -6.61 -16.27
N GLY A 302 -8.53 -7.04 -15.68
CA GLY A 302 -8.59 -7.45 -14.27
C GLY A 302 -7.64 -8.58 -13.93
N ALA A 303 -7.58 -9.63 -14.78
CA ALA A 303 -6.64 -10.73 -14.63
C ALA A 303 -5.18 -10.26 -14.76
N ALA A 304 -4.90 -9.41 -15.76
CA ALA A 304 -3.58 -8.81 -15.97
C ALA A 304 -3.13 -7.94 -14.80
N CYS A 305 -4.01 -7.09 -14.27
CA CYS A 305 -3.73 -6.26 -13.07
C CYS A 305 -3.47 -7.11 -11.83
N LYS A 306 -4.21 -8.20 -11.61
CA LYS A 306 -3.97 -9.11 -10.48
C LYS A 306 -2.58 -9.74 -10.57
N LEU A 307 -2.18 -10.23 -11.75
CA LEU A 307 -0.82 -10.74 -11.97
C LEU A 307 0.23 -9.65 -11.69
N GLN A 308 0.07 -8.47 -12.27
CA GLN A 308 1.01 -7.36 -12.09
C GLN A 308 1.13 -6.92 -10.63
N ASN A 309 0.01 -6.79 -9.91
CA ASN A 309 0.01 -6.45 -8.49
C ASN A 309 0.72 -7.49 -7.65
N PHE A 310 0.51 -8.79 -7.95
CA PHE A 310 1.22 -9.88 -7.29
C PHE A 310 2.74 -9.77 -7.50
N LEU A 311 3.18 -9.58 -8.72
CA LEU A 311 4.60 -9.43 -9.07
C LEU A 311 5.20 -8.16 -8.45
N ASN A 312 4.49 -7.02 -8.50
CA ASN A 312 4.94 -5.74 -7.95
C ASN A 312 5.04 -5.72 -6.41
N THR A 313 4.47 -6.73 -5.74
CA THR A 313 4.54 -6.89 -4.27
C THR A 313 6.00 -6.85 -3.77
N ALA A 314 6.95 -7.35 -4.57
CA ALA A 314 8.37 -7.29 -4.26
C ALA A 314 8.93 -5.86 -4.27
N TYR A 315 8.47 -5.00 -5.17
CA TYR A 315 8.85 -3.57 -5.19
C TYR A 315 8.38 -2.85 -3.94
N PHE A 316 7.14 -3.08 -3.53
CA PHE A 316 6.58 -2.46 -2.32
C PHE A 316 7.30 -2.92 -1.05
N ALA A 317 7.69 -4.18 -0.97
CA ALA A 317 8.45 -4.70 0.16
C ALA A 317 9.85 -4.08 0.24
N LEU A 318 10.57 -4.00 -0.89
CA LEU A 318 11.88 -3.36 -0.97
C LEU A 318 11.78 -1.87 -0.64
N ALA A 319 10.80 -1.17 -1.18
CA ALA A 319 10.58 0.25 -0.95
C ALA A 319 10.27 0.56 0.52
N SER A 320 9.43 -0.25 1.19
CA SER A 320 9.17 -0.11 2.63
C SER A 320 10.43 -0.33 3.47
N SER A 321 11.31 -1.25 3.04
CA SER A 321 12.60 -1.46 3.69
C SER A 321 13.52 -0.25 3.51
N ILE A 322 13.56 0.34 2.32
CA ILE A 322 14.34 1.55 2.03
C ILE A 322 13.84 2.76 2.82
N LEU A 323 12.52 2.94 2.97
CA LEU A 323 11.96 3.99 3.81
C LEU A 323 12.52 3.92 5.24
N ALA A 324 12.43 2.74 5.87
CA ALA A 324 12.94 2.53 7.22
C ALA A 324 14.46 2.70 7.31
N TYR A 325 15.19 2.18 6.31
CA TYR A 325 16.64 2.31 6.21
C TYR A 325 17.08 3.77 6.12
N VAL A 326 16.46 4.54 5.23
CA VAL A 326 16.77 5.96 5.04
C VAL A 326 16.43 6.75 6.29
N ALA A 327 15.25 6.55 6.88
CA ALA A 327 14.82 7.28 8.08
C ALA A 327 15.76 7.04 9.27
N GLN A 328 16.23 5.80 9.50
CA GLN A 328 17.16 5.49 10.58
C GLN A 328 18.55 6.05 10.31
N ASN A 329 19.10 5.88 9.11
CA ASN A 329 20.47 6.33 8.80
C ASN A 329 20.56 7.87 8.66
N ASP A 330 19.50 8.53 8.22
CA ASP A 330 19.38 9.99 8.25
C ASP A 330 19.33 10.52 9.69
N GLY A 331 18.64 9.82 10.58
CA GLY A 331 18.58 10.16 12.00
C GLY A 331 19.93 10.22 12.68
N ILE A 332 20.84 9.27 12.38
CA ILE A 332 22.21 9.25 12.91
C ILE A 332 23.22 10.03 12.05
N LYS A 333 22.76 10.66 10.96
CA LYS A 333 23.57 11.46 10.01
C LYS A 333 24.74 10.67 9.39
N ASN A 334 24.63 9.37 9.18
CA ASN A 334 25.64 8.54 8.53
C ASN A 334 25.50 8.59 7.01
N LEU A 335 26.15 9.56 6.38
CA LEU A 335 26.00 9.88 4.97
C LEU A 335 26.59 8.79 4.04
N GLU A 336 27.77 8.26 4.36
CA GLU A 336 28.40 7.21 3.56
C GLU A 336 27.51 5.98 3.49
N ARG A 337 27.06 5.51 4.65
CA ARG A 337 26.18 4.36 4.75
C ARG A 337 24.84 4.60 4.05
N LEU A 338 24.27 5.79 4.18
CA LEU A 338 23.00 6.20 3.56
C LEU A 338 23.12 6.13 2.03
N ASN A 339 24.15 6.77 1.44
CA ASN A 339 24.39 6.75 0.00
C ASN A 339 24.63 5.33 -0.53
N LYS A 340 25.45 4.56 0.19
CA LYS A 340 25.75 3.16 -0.15
C LYS A 340 24.47 2.30 -0.14
N GLY A 341 23.62 2.45 0.87
CA GLY A 341 22.38 1.70 0.97
C GLY A 341 21.37 2.08 -0.11
N ILE A 342 21.19 3.37 -0.40
CA ILE A 342 20.33 3.83 -1.48
C ILE A 342 20.79 3.28 -2.83
N LYS A 343 22.11 3.34 -3.11
CA LYS A 343 22.67 2.77 -4.36
C LYS A 343 22.46 1.26 -4.45
N GLN A 344 22.80 0.52 -3.38
CA GLN A 344 22.67 -0.92 -3.36
C GLN A 344 21.21 -1.38 -3.41
N GLY A 345 20.31 -0.72 -2.70
CA GLY A 345 18.88 -1.01 -2.75
C GLY A 345 18.30 -0.77 -4.15
N PHE A 346 18.74 0.27 -4.86
CA PHE A 346 18.33 0.51 -6.25
C PHE A 346 18.80 -0.62 -7.19
N ILE A 347 20.05 -1.08 -7.04
CA ILE A 347 20.57 -2.21 -7.83
C ILE A 347 19.76 -3.49 -7.57
N ILE A 348 19.43 -3.78 -6.30
CA ILE A 348 18.57 -4.92 -5.95
C ILE A 348 17.21 -4.79 -6.65
N GLY A 349 16.64 -3.60 -6.68
CA GLY A 349 15.38 -3.34 -7.37
C GLY A 349 15.46 -3.52 -8.89
N LEU A 350 16.58 -3.19 -9.53
CA LEU A 350 16.80 -3.47 -10.96
C LEU A 350 16.84 -4.98 -11.24
N ILE A 351 17.46 -5.75 -10.35
CA ILE A 351 17.46 -7.22 -10.46
C ILE A 351 16.04 -7.76 -10.31
N LEU A 352 15.29 -7.27 -9.34
CA LEU A 352 13.88 -7.63 -9.17
C LEU A 352 13.04 -7.26 -10.38
N TYR A 353 13.28 -6.08 -10.98
CA TYR A 353 12.62 -5.67 -12.22
C TYR A 353 12.85 -6.67 -13.35
N ALA A 354 14.09 -7.09 -13.57
CA ALA A 354 14.39 -8.07 -14.62
C ALA A 354 13.66 -9.41 -14.36
N ILE A 355 13.67 -9.90 -13.13
CA ILE A 355 12.98 -11.14 -12.75
C ILE A 355 11.46 -10.99 -12.95
N ILE A 356 10.86 -9.90 -12.49
CA ILE A 356 9.42 -9.63 -12.59
C ILE A 356 8.99 -9.53 -14.04
N THR A 357 9.72 -8.78 -14.86
CA THR A 357 9.40 -8.59 -16.28
C THR A 357 9.49 -9.90 -17.05
N ILE A 358 10.57 -10.68 -16.85
CA ILE A 358 10.73 -11.99 -17.48
C ILE A 358 9.61 -12.93 -17.06
N SER A 359 9.32 -13.01 -15.76
CA SER A 359 8.22 -13.84 -15.23
C SER A 359 6.87 -13.41 -15.79
N GLY A 360 6.58 -12.11 -15.81
CA GLY A 360 5.33 -11.58 -16.37
C GLY A 360 5.16 -11.90 -17.85
N LEU A 361 6.24 -11.77 -18.67
CA LEU A 361 6.21 -12.12 -20.09
C LEU A 361 5.95 -13.61 -20.31
N LEU A 362 6.49 -14.50 -19.46
CA LEU A 362 6.20 -15.93 -19.52
C LEU A 362 4.71 -16.24 -19.27
N PHE A 363 4.04 -15.51 -18.40
CA PHE A 363 2.61 -15.66 -18.13
C PHE A 363 1.70 -15.18 -19.26
N ILE A 364 2.20 -14.34 -20.19
CA ILE A 364 1.44 -13.93 -21.38
C ILE A 364 1.33 -15.09 -22.37
N ILE A 365 2.33 -15.99 -22.41
CA ILE A 365 2.34 -17.14 -23.33
C ILE A 365 1.07 -17.97 -23.10
N ASN A 366 0.33 -18.18 -24.18
CA ASN A 366 -0.95 -18.92 -24.19
C ASN A 366 -2.01 -18.36 -23.23
N GLY A 367 -1.90 -17.10 -22.79
CA GLY A 367 -2.86 -16.51 -21.87
C GLY A 367 -2.85 -17.11 -20.45
N ALA A 368 -1.72 -17.69 -20.03
CA ALA A 368 -1.63 -18.37 -18.73
C ALA A 368 -2.09 -17.50 -17.54
N PHE A 369 -1.89 -16.17 -17.60
CA PHE A 369 -2.35 -15.25 -16.56
C PHE A 369 -3.87 -15.22 -16.39
N VAL A 370 -4.64 -15.42 -17.49
CA VAL A 370 -6.12 -15.42 -17.43
C VAL A 370 -6.62 -16.68 -16.73
N HIS A 371 -6.00 -17.82 -17.00
CA HIS A 371 -6.35 -19.10 -16.38
C HIS A 371 -6.06 -19.14 -14.88
N LEU A 372 -5.22 -18.26 -14.34
CA LEU A 372 -4.96 -18.17 -12.91
C LEU A 372 -6.09 -17.48 -12.12
N PHE A 373 -6.85 -16.59 -12.77
CA PHE A 373 -7.76 -15.68 -12.06
C PHE A 373 -9.22 -15.76 -12.51
N LEU A 374 -9.51 -16.34 -13.68
CA LEU A 374 -10.85 -16.43 -14.24
C LEU A 374 -11.33 -17.88 -14.35
N LYS A 375 -12.65 -18.05 -14.25
CA LYS A 375 -13.30 -19.34 -14.55
C LYS A 375 -13.25 -19.60 -16.05
N VAL A 376 -13.21 -20.87 -16.44
CA VAL A 376 -13.08 -21.32 -17.85
C VAL A 376 -14.13 -20.68 -18.76
N ASP A 377 -15.36 -20.53 -18.27
CA ASP A 377 -16.50 -19.96 -19.03
C ASP A 377 -16.31 -18.47 -19.38
N HIS A 378 -15.46 -17.74 -18.65
CA HIS A 378 -15.13 -16.33 -18.89
C HIS A 378 -13.86 -16.13 -19.75
N ILE A 379 -13.20 -17.24 -20.15
CA ILE A 379 -11.94 -17.16 -20.91
C ILE A 379 -12.27 -17.21 -22.40
N THR A 380 -12.14 -16.06 -23.05
CA THR A 380 -12.30 -15.89 -24.48
C THR A 380 -11.00 -15.43 -25.14
N LYS A 381 -10.94 -15.49 -26.47
CA LYS A 381 -9.80 -14.94 -27.21
C LYS A 381 -9.65 -13.44 -26.97
N GLU A 382 -10.76 -12.71 -26.86
CA GLU A 382 -10.76 -11.27 -26.60
C GLU A 382 -10.25 -10.97 -25.19
N THR A 383 -10.69 -11.72 -24.18
CA THR A 383 -10.20 -11.61 -22.80
C THR A 383 -8.67 -11.76 -22.71
N ILE A 384 -8.13 -12.80 -23.36
CA ILE A 384 -6.67 -13.03 -23.40
C ILE A 384 -5.97 -11.88 -24.10
N LYS A 385 -6.50 -11.42 -25.25
CA LYS A 385 -5.93 -10.38 -26.10
C LYS A 385 -5.81 -9.05 -25.36
N TYR A 386 -6.88 -8.53 -24.80
CA TYR A 386 -6.87 -7.23 -24.09
C TYR A 386 -6.00 -7.27 -22.83
N GLY A 387 -6.05 -8.35 -22.06
CA GLY A 387 -5.15 -8.52 -20.92
C GLY A 387 -3.67 -8.59 -21.34
N SER A 388 -3.37 -9.26 -22.46
CA SER A 388 -2.01 -9.33 -23.02
C SER A 388 -1.51 -7.96 -23.50
N ILE A 389 -2.36 -7.16 -24.19
CA ILE A 389 -2.01 -5.79 -24.60
C ILE A 389 -1.61 -4.95 -23.37
N TYR A 390 -2.41 -5.00 -22.30
CA TYR A 390 -2.07 -4.28 -21.06
C TYR A 390 -0.72 -4.72 -20.48
N LEU A 391 -0.44 -6.02 -20.39
CA LEU A 391 0.82 -6.53 -19.87
C LEU A 391 2.02 -6.19 -20.76
N TYR A 392 1.88 -6.26 -22.07
CA TYR A 392 2.95 -5.86 -23.01
C TYR A 392 3.32 -4.39 -22.87
N VAL A 393 2.36 -3.52 -22.57
CA VAL A 393 2.60 -2.09 -22.33
C VAL A 393 3.17 -1.85 -20.93
N SER A 394 2.57 -2.45 -19.88
CA SER A 394 2.87 -2.11 -18.50
C SER A 394 4.14 -2.78 -17.94
N LEU A 395 4.47 -4.02 -18.34
CA LEU A 395 5.64 -4.74 -17.81
C LEU A 395 6.98 -4.06 -18.17
N PRO A 396 7.23 -3.61 -19.42
CA PRO A 396 8.45 -2.87 -19.73
C PRO A 396 8.57 -1.56 -18.96
N LEU A 397 7.45 -0.90 -18.68
CA LEU A 397 7.39 0.34 -17.88
C LEU A 397 7.56 0.10 -16.36
N GLY A 398 7.63 -1.16 -15.95
CA GLY A 398 7.89 -1.54 -14.55
C GLY A 398 9.17 -0.94 -13.97
N ILE A 399 10.20 -0.63 -14.80
CA ILE A 399 11.41 0.08 -14.35
C ILE A 399 11.10 1.51 -13.91
N VAL A 400 10.17 2.17 -14.60
CA VAL A 400 9.71 3.52 -14.23
C VAL A 400 8.91 3.47 -12.94
N LEU A 401 7.97 2.52 -12.85
CA LEU A 401 7.19 2.28 -11.62
C LEU A 401 8.11 1.99 -10.43
N PHE A 402 9.09 1.10 -10.59
CA PHE A 402 10.06 0.80 -9.53
C PHE A 402 10.81 2.07 -9.12
N SER A 403 11.35 2.84 -10.08
CA SER A 403 12.12 4.07 -9.81
C SER A 403 11.27 5.10 -9.07
N LEU A 404 10.00 5.25 -9.45
CA LEU A 404 9.02 6.11 -8.80
C LEU A 404 8.78 5.69 -7.35
N ILE A 405 8.43 4.41 -7.12
CA ILE A 405 8.15 3.88 -5.77
C ILE A 405 9.39 3.99 -4.89
N TYR A 406 10.56 3.71 -5.44
CA TYR A 406 11.84 3.78 -4.75
C TYR A 406 12.18 5.21 -4.31
N ALA A 407 12.13 6.18 -5.24
CA ALA A 407 12.39 7.58 -4.95
C ALA A 407 11.38 8.17 -3.96
N ARG A 408 10.11 7.78 -4.08
CA ARG A 408 9.03 8.14 -3.15
C ARG A 408 9.38 7.73 -1.72
N ASN A 409 9.75 6.48 -1.50
CA ASN A 409 10.08 5.96 -0.18
C ASN A 409 11.39 6.55 0.37
N CYS A 410 12.38 6.85 -0.46
CA CYS A 410 13.57 7.60 -0.04
C CYS A 410 13.20 8.99 0.48
N LEU A 411 12.40 9.76 -0.27
CA LEU A 411 11.99 11.11 0.14
C LEU A 411 11.08 11.10 1.38
N GLN A 412 10.21 10.09 1.51
CA GLN A 412 9.43 9.87 2.73
C GLN A 412 10.36 9.60 3.92
N GLY A 413 11.36 8.73 3.76
CA GLY A 413 12.37 8.43 4.80
C GLY A 413 13.17 9.66 5.22
N PHE A 414 13.41 10.61 4.30
CA PHE A 414 14.01 11.92 4.60
C PHE A 414 13.04 12.94 5.24
N SER A 415 11.83 12.53 5.59
CA SER A 415 10.78 13.45 6.09
C SER A 415 10.45 14.59 5.11
N LYS A 416 10.42 14.29 3.80
CA LYS A 416 10.09 15.23 2.73
C LYS A 416 8.75 14.86 2.06
N PRO A 417 7.61 14.95 2.76
CA PRO A 417 6.33 14.42 2.29
C PRO A 417 5.70 15.22 1.14
N LEU A 418 6.13 16.46 0.96
CA LEU A 418 5.60 17.34 -0.10
C LEU A 418 5.85 16.78 -1.50
N PHE A 419 7.06 16.24 -1.77
CA PHE A 419 7.37 15.69 -3.09
C PHE A 419 6.54 14.45 -3.42
N PRO A 420 6.40 13.45 -2.52
CA PRO A 420 5.47 12.35 -2.68
C PRO A 420 4.02 12.78 -2.94
N PHE A 421 3.54 13.79 -2.21
CA PHE A 421 2.20 14.34 -2.42
C PHE A 421 2.05 14.98 -3.82
N LEU A 422 2.97 15.85 -4.21
CA LEU A 422 2.96 16.47 -5.54
C LEU A 422 3.07 15.44 -6.67
N ALA A 423 3.86 14.39 -6.47
CA ALA A 423 3.93 13.28 -7.42
C ALA A 423 2.58 12.57 -7.55
N GLY A 424 1.88 12.30 -6.43
CA GLY A 424 0.55 11.72 -6.46
C GLY A 424 -0.46 12.56 -7.25
N VAL A 425 -0.44 13.89 -7.05
CA VAL A 425 -1.26 14.82 -7.84
C VAL A 425 -0.87 14.78 -9.32
N GLY A 426 0.43 14.80 -9.62
CA GLY A 426 0.93 14.72 -11.00
C GLY A 426 0.54 13.41 -11.69
N GLU A 427 0.63 12.27 -10.98
CA GLU A 427 0.19 10.96 -11.48
C GLU A 427 -1.32 10.94 -11.77
N LEU A 428 -2.15 11.54 -10.89
CA LEU A 428 -3.58 11.61 -11.10
C LEU A 428 -3.92 12.44 -12.34
N VAL A 429 -3.37 13.66 -12.45
CA VAL A 429 -3.60 14.55 -13.60
C VAL A 429 -3.13 13.88 -14.90
N ALA A 430 -1.93 13.29 -14.89
CA ALA A 430 -1.40 12.59 -16.06
C ALA A 430 -2.29 11.42 -16.49
N ARG A 431 -2.81 10.65 -15.53
CA ARG A 431 -3.72 9.53 -15.81
C ARG A 431 -5.05 10.01 -16.38
N ILE A 432 -5.65 11.07 -15.83
CA ILE A 432 -6.90 11.66 -16.36
C ILE A 432 -6.68 12.07 -17.82
N LEU A 433 -5.62 12.84 -18.09
CA LEU A 433 -5.32 13.30 -19.44
C LEU A 433 -5.08 12.12 -20.40
N ALA A 434 -4.34 11.10 -19.97
CA ALA A 434 -4.07 9.94 -20.80
C ALA A 434 -5.33 9.13 -21.09
N VAL A 435 -6.18 8.87 -20.11
CA VAL A 435 -7.45 8.14 -20.30
C VAL A 435 -8.37 8.87 -21.27
N LEU A 436 -8.43 10.20 -21.18
CA LEU A 436 -9.31 11.01 -22.04
C LEU A 436 -8.81 11.16 -23.47
N PHE A 437 -7.48 11.31 -23.65
CA PHE A 437 -6.94 11.72 -24.94
C PHE A 437 -6.21 10.62 -25.71
N PHE A 438 -5.52 9.68 -25.04
CA PHE A 438 -4.65 8.72 -25.76
C PHE A 438 -5.41 7.75 -26.68
N PRO A 439 -6.59 7.21 -26.29
CA PRO A 439 -7.37 6.40 -27.21
C PRO A 439 -7.67 7.11 -28.54
N THR A 440 -8.17 8.35 -28.44
CA THR A 440 -8.52 9.16 -29.62
C THR A 440 -7.28 9.63 -30.40
N LEU A 441 -6.17 9.94 -29.72
CA LEU A 441 -4.93 10.36 -30.39
C LEU A 441 -4.30 9.23 -31.23
N LEU A 442 -4.38 7.98 -30.75
CA LEU A 442 -3.81 6.84 -31.47
C LEU A 442 -4.68 6.35 -32.60
N ASN A 443 -5.98 6.44 -32.48
CA ASN A 443 -6.91 6.11 -33.56
C ASN A 443 -8.15 7.04 -33.52
N PRO A 444 -8.08 8.21 -34.18
CA PRO A 444 -9.21 9.16 -34.19
C PRO A 444 -10.47 8.61 -34.85
N SER A 445 -10.33 7.70 -35.81
CA SER A 445 -11.48 7.11 -36.54
C SER A 445 -12.19 6.01 -35.73
N ASN A 446 -11.47 5.33 -34.83
CA ASN A 446 -12.04 4.32 -33.93
C ASN A 446 -11.35 4.36 -32.56
N PRO A 447 -11.83 5.23 -31.63
CA PRO A 447 -11.25 5.38 -30.29
C PRO A 447 -11.35 4.13 -29.39
N TYR A 448 -12.07 3.10 -29.83
CA TYR A 448 -12.24 1.84 -29.09
C TYR A 448 -11.53 0.65 -29.76
N SER A 449 -10.62 0.90 -30.72
CA SER A 449 -9.78 -0.12 -31.35
C SER A 449 -8.74 -0.70 -30.38
N GLU A 450 -8.11 -1.81 -30.77
CA GLU A 450 -7.01 -2.43 -30.02
C GLU A 450 -5.82 -1.49 -29.82
N ILE A 451 -5.49 -0.68 -30.83
CA ILE A 451 -4.42 0.34 -30.75
C ILE A 451 -4.81 1.42 -29.74
N SER A 452 -6.07 1.83 -29.72
CA SER A 452 -6.61 2.76 -28.73
C SER A 452 -6.57 2.19 -27.31
N PHE A 453 -6.81 0.89 -27.18
CA PHE A 453 -6.68 0.22 -25.87
C PHE A 453 -5.20 0.14 -25.42
N ALA A 454 -4.26 -0.03 -26.32
CA ALA A 454 -2.83 0.09 -25.97
C ALA A 454 -2.50 1.52 -25.47
N GLY A 455 -3.10 2.54 -26.08
CA GLY A 455 -3.01 3.93 -25.61
C GLY A 455 -3.60 4.11 -24.20
N LEU A 456 -4.80 3.57 -23.95
CA LEU A 456 -5.39 3.56 -22.61
C LEU A 456 -4.48 2.82 -21.62
N SER A 457 -3.93 1.66 -22.00
CA SER A 457 -3.02 0.88 -21.17
C SER A 457 -1.73 1.63 -20.84
N PHE A 458 -1.28 2.53 -21.71
CA PHE A 458 -0.12 3.40 -21.46
C PHE A 458 -0.41 4.52 -20.44
N ALA A 459 -1.67 4.77 -20.08
CA ALA A 459 -2.04 5.81 -19.13
C ALA A 459 -1.36 5.60 -17.75
N ASP A 460 -1.26 4.36 -17.29
CA ASP A 460 -0.52 4.04 -16.07
C ASP A 460 0.97 4.37 -16.22
N GLY A 461 1.58 3.96 -17.32
CA GLY A 461 2.98 4.23 -17.63
C GLY A 461 3.28 5.72 -17.72
N PHE A 462 2.40 6.49 -18.35
CA PHE A 462 2.53 7.95 -18.45
C PHE A 462 2.44 8.61 -17.08
N ALA A 463 1.50 8.19 -16.24
CA ALA A 463 1.41 8.64 -14.85
C ALA A 463 2.69 8.33 -14.07
N TRP A 464 3.24 7.11 -14.22
CA TRP A 464 4.51 6.73 -13.57
C TRP A 464 5.70 7.57 -14.05
N ILE A 465 5.78 7.92 -15.33
CA ILE A 465 6.83 8.79 -15.88
C ILE A 465 6.76 10.17 -15.22
N ILE A 466 5.58 10.80 -15.19
CA ILE A 466 5.40 12.12 -14.58
C ILE A 466 5.73 12.07 -13.08
N GLY A 467 5.21 11.07 -12.36
CA GLY A 467 5.51 10.89 -10.95
C GLY A 467 7.00 10.65 -10.67
N ALA A 468 7.68 9.84 -11.51
CA ALA A 468 9.11 9.58 -11.40
C ALA A 468 9.94 10.86 -11.61
N LEU A 469 9.60 11.69 -12.59
CA LEU A 469 10.27 12.98 -12.80
C LEU A 469 10.14 13.91 -11.59
N ILE A 470 8.94 13.99 -11.00
CA ILE A 470 8.69 14.81 -9.80
C ILE A 470 9.45 14.29 -8.58
N LEU A 471 9.82 13.01 -8.52
CA LEU A 471 10.48 12.40 -7.35
C LEU A 471 11.98 12.19 -7.52
N VAL A 472 12.42 11.67 -8.66
CA VAL A 472 13.84 11.31 -8.87
C VAL A 472 14.71 12.56 -8.91
N VAL A 473 14.26 13.60 -9.62
CA VAL A 473 15.04 14.86 -9.72
C VAL A 473 15.25 15.50 -8.35
N PRO A 474 14.21 15.76 -7.53
CA PRO A 474 14.41 16.28 -6.18
C PRO A 474 15.23 15.35 -5.27
N LEU A 475 15.08 14.02 -5.39
CA LEU A 475 15.90 13.09 -4.62
C LEU A 475 17.40 13.27 -4.92
N LEU A 476 17.77 13.33 -6.20
CA LEU A 476 19.17 13.53 -6.61
C LEU A 476 19.72 14.87 -6.15
N VAL A 477 18.93 15.95 -6.29
CA VAL A 477 19.30 17.29 -5.79
C VAL A 477 19.49 17.27 -4.27
N TYR A 478 18.58 16.60 -3.55
CA TYR A 478 18.63 16.51 -2.09
C TYR A 478 19.87 15.73 -1.61
N LEU A 479 20.18 14.62 -2.25
CA LEU A 479 21.39 13.83 -1.95
C LEU A 479 22.67 14.63 -2.22
N LYS A 480 22.74 15.37 -3.35
CA LYS A 480 23.87 16.27 -3.63
C LYS A 480 24.02 17.35 -2.57
N LYS A 481 22.91 17.94 -2.10
CA LYS A 481 22.92 18.95 -1.04
C LYS A 481 23.42 18.38 0.28
N LYS A 482 22.97 17.19 0.67
CA LYS A 482 23.44 16.50 1.89
C LYS A 482 24.94 16.15 1.85
N ASN A 483 25.46 15.77 0.68
CA ASN A 483 26.89 15.51 0.51
C ASN A 483 27.76 16.76 0.74
N LYS A 484 27.20 17.95 0.67
CA LYS A 484 27.88 19.23 0.95
C LYS A 484 27.68 19.72 2.39
N ASP A 485 26.76 19.13 3.14
CA ASP A 485 26.39 19.54 4.49
C ASP A 485 27.48 19.11 5.50
N SER A 486 28.12 20.11 6.14
CA SER A 486 29.19 19.90 7.12
C SER A 486 28.75 19.08 8.34
N SER A 487 27.44 19.09 8.69
CA SER A 487 26.91 18.34 9.83
C SER A 487 26.94 16.82 9.63
N TYR A 488 27.05 16.35 8.39
CA TYR A 488 27.25 14.94 8.04
C TYR A 488 28.75 14.57 7.95
N LYS A 489 29.63 15.55 7.61
CA LYS A 489 31.06 15.33 7.48
C LYS A 489 31.79 15.26 8.84
N SER A 490 31.30 15.97 9.85
CA SER A 490 31.92 16.01 11.19
C SER A 490 31.88 14.64 11.90
N ILE A 491 30.93 13.78 11.56
CA ILE A 491 30.82 12.42 12.14
C ILE A 491 31.79 11.45 11.47
N GLU A 492 32.09 11.64 10.19
CA GLU A 492 33.11 10.86 9.47
C GLU A 492 34.50 11.04 10.09
N ASN A 493 34.90 12.28 10.39
CA ASN A 493 36.20 12.58 10.99
C ASN A 493 36.32 11.99 12.41
N ASN A 494 35.26 12.09 13.24
CA ASN A 494 35.27 11.50 14.58
C ASN A 494 35.34 9.96 14.59
N ASN A 495 34.83 9.28 13.54
CA ASN A 495 34.94 7.84 13.42
C ASN A 495 36.31 7.39 12.88
N ILE A 496 36.98 8.21 12.08
CA ILE A 496 38.35 7.96 11.60
C ILE A 496 39.34 8.13 12.77
N ASP A 497 39.19 9.21 13.55
CA ASP A 497 40.05 9.46 14.72
C ASP A 497 39.93 8.41 15.83
N ASN A 498 38.70 7.89 16.05
CA ASN A 498 38.46 6.81 17.00
C ASN A 498 39.00 5.42 16.51
N ASN A 499 39.11 5.22 15.20
CA ASN A 499 39.74 3.99 14.65
C ASN A 499 41.29 4.07 14.59
N ILE A 500 41.82 5.28 14.53
CA ILE A 500 43.29 5.48 14.57
C ILE A 500 43.82 5.37 16.01
N ASN A 501 43.00 5.77 17.00
CA ASN A 501 43.37 5.68 18.42
C ASN A 501 43.13 4.32 19.09
N ASN A 502 42.54 3.34 18.37
CA ASN A 502 42.25 1.97 18.84
C ASN A 502 43.06 0.89 18.09
N ASN A 503 44.04 1.25 17.28
CA ASN A 503 45.10 0.39 16.71
C ASN A 503 46.44 0.87 17.27
#